data_6ee0f23d74afc2cc8099ede9b438686b
#
_entry.id   6ee0f23d74afc2cc8099ede9b438686b
#
_cell.length_a   1.000
_cell.length_b   1.000
_cell.length_c   1.000
_cell.angle_alpha   90.00
_cell.angle_beta   90.00
_cell.angle_gamma   90.00
#
_symmetry.space_group_name_H-M   'P 1'
#
loop_
_entity.id
_entity.type
_entity.pdbx_description
1 polymer ?
#
loop_
_entity_poly.entity_id
_entity_poly.type
_entity_poly.pdbx_seq_one_letter_code
_entity_poly.pdbx_strand_id
1 'polypeptide(L)'
;MIDFTQYKIIPGRAYNGANGHKVAVRYGGVIYMLKFPPSAAGKPTELSYTNSCISEHIASSIFNLIGIQAQQTILGIYTLQGKDKIVCACKDFTTGSRRFLDFCSIKNTVLDTDSNGTGTELSDVMEAIDKQQYVTPATLREHFWDVFIVDALLGNFDRHNGNWGFLYDDATETASIAPVFDCGSCLLPQADESTMRKVLLAETELHARVFQFPTSAIKLHNKKINYFDFITSGQDPDCASALKRVLPKIDLGQIKAFIDEVEPLTNLQKDFYKTYIQARYDLILLQAYKRIGIAKGKFIVPNDFDAGSEEINSMLIGEL
;
A
#
# COMPACT_ATOMS: atom_id res chain seq x y z
N MET A 1 21.90 -10.65 9.80
CA MET A 1 20.48 -11.06 9.92
C MET A 1 20.25 -11.98 11.12
N ILE A 2 19.05 -11.98 11.73
CA ILE A 2 18.67 -12.86 12.86
C ILE A 2 18.29 -14.24 12.33
N ASP A 3 18.80 -15.32 12.95
CA ASP A 3 18.36 -16.69 12.68
C ASP A 3 17.18 -17.03 13.60
N PHE A 4 15.98 -17.06 13.02
CA PHE A 4 14.74 -17.38 13.72
C PHE A 4 14.50 -18.88 13.91
N THR A 5 15.30 -19.77 13.31
CA THR A 5 15.18 -21.23 13.44
C THR A 5 15.30 -21.67 14.90
N GLN A 6 16.14 -20.98 15.66
CA GLN A 6 16.40 -21.30 17.08
C GLN A 6 15.28 -20.84 18.05
N TYR A 7 14.30 -20.06 17.59
CA TYR A 7 13.23 -19.55 18.44
C TYR A 7 12.02 -20.46 18.43
N LYS A 8 11.51 -20.74 19.64
CA LYS A 8 10.36 -21.63 19.80
C LYS A 8 9.10 -21.01 19.20
N ILE A 9 8.41 -21.78 18.35
CA ILE A 9 7.09 -21.43 17.82
C ILE A 9 6.09 -21.40 18.98
N ILE A 10 5.24 -20.36 19.00
CA ILE A 10 4.16 -20.21 19.98
C ILE A 10 2.94 -20.97 19.43
N PRO A 11 2.54 -22.09 20.06
CA PRO A 11 1.38 -22.84 19.62
C PRO A 11 0.07 -22.06 19.89
N GLY A 12 -0.93 -22.28 19.06
CA GLY A 12 -2.27 -21.70 19.24
C GLY A 12 -2.42 -20.24 18.84
N ARG A 13 -1.34 -19.55 18.38
CA ARG A 13 -1.45 -18.23 17.79
C ARG A 13 -1.46 -18.34 16.27
N ALA A 14 -2.68 -18.30 15.72
CA ALA A 14 -2.90 -18.34 14.27
C ALA A 14 -3.03 -16.91 13.71
N TYR A 15 -2.56 -16.71 12.50
CA TYR A 15 -2.72 -15.45 11.74
C TYR A 15 -3.50 -15.73 10.47
N ASN A 16 -4.52 -14.92 10.23
CA ASN A 16 -5.35 -15.03 9.04
C ASN A 16 -4.58 -14.64 7.76
N GLY A 17 -5.08 -15.07 6.61
CA GLY A 17 -4.57 -14.73 5.29
C GLY A 17 -4.16 -15.94 4.48
N ALA A 18 -4.56 -15.96 3.21
CA ALA A 18 -4.42 -17.09 2.29
C ALA A 18 -2.98 -17.31 1.79
N ASN A 19 -2.10 -16.31 1.90
CA ASN A 19 -0.78 -16.36 1.28
C ASN A 19 0.33 -16.68 2.27
N GLY A 20 1.08 -17.76 1.97
CA GLY A 20 2.29 -18.13 2.65
C GLY A 20 2.10 -18.79 4.02
N HIS A 21 3.15 -19.48 4.47
CA HIS A 21 3.22 -20.05 5.81
C HIS A 21 3.50 -18.93 6.83
N LYS A 22 2.79 -18.93 7.96
CA LYS A 22 2.94 -17.93 9.03
C LYS A 22 3.04 -18.66 10.37
N VAL A 23 3.99 -18.28 11.19
CA VAL A 23 4.15 -18.81 12.56
C VAL A 23 4.43 -17.67 13.54
N ALA A 24 4.01 -17.84 14.79
CA ALA A 24 4.37 -16.90 15.86
C ALA A 24 5.64 -17.36 16.57
N VAL A 25 6.56 -16.44 16.82
CA VAL A 25 7.75 -16.65 17.66
C VAL A 25 7.92 -15.53 18.66
N ARG A 26 8.69 -15.78 19.74
CA ARG A 26 9.05 -14.76 20.72
C ARG A 26 10.53 -14.43 20.58
N TYR A 27 10.83 -13.18 20.26
CA TYR A 27 12.18 -12.65 20.15
C TYR A 27 12.31 -11.38 21.00
N GLY A 28 13.33 -11.30 21.84
CA GLY A 28 13.53 -10.16 22.74
C GLY A 28 12.33 -9.84 23.66
N GLY A 29 11.55 -10.86 24.08
CA GLY A 29 10.33 -10.67 24.86
C GLY A 29 9.09 -10.27 24.06
N VAL A 30 9.24 -9.94 22.78
CA VAL A 30 8.18 -9.48 21.88
C VAL A 30 7.69 -10.63 20.99
N ILE A 31 6.41 -10.66 20.68
CA ILE A 31 5.82 -11.62 19.74
C ILE A 31 5.94 -11.08 18.32
N TYR A 32 6.42 -11.92 17.43
CA TYR A 32 6.50 -11.66 15.98
C TYR A 32 5.78 -12.75 15.19
N MET A 33 5.07 -12.33 14.17
CA MET A 33 4.59 -13.21 13.11
C MET A 33 5.71 -13.33 12.07
N LEU A 34 6.23 -14.55 11.88
CA LEU A 34 7.14 -14.81 10.75
C LEU A 34 6.32 -15.08 9.50
N LYS A 35 6.52 -14.27 8.47
CA LYS A 35 6.05 -14.51 7.11
C LYS A 35 7.15 -15.24 6.33
N PHE A 36 6.76 -16.30 5.63
CA PHE A 36 7.64 -17.04 4.73
C PHE A 36 7.34 -16.68 3.28
N PRO A 37 8.35 -16.67 2.39
CA PRO A 37 8.08 -16.50 0.98
C PRO A 37 7.20 -17.66 0.49
N PRO A 38 6.23 -17.41 -0.39
CA PRO A 38 5.41 -18.47 -0.96
C PRO A 38 6.27 -19.53 -1.63
N SER A 39 5.84 -20.80 -1.55
CA SER A 39 6.55 -21.90 -2.22
C SER A 39 6.40 -21.76 -3.73
N ALA A 40 7.51 -21.83 -4.46
CA ALA A 40 7.53 -21.85 -5.92
C ALA A 40 7.04 -23.18 -6.52
N ALA A 41 6.73 -24.18 -5.69
CA ALA A 41 6.32 -25.51 -6.15
C ALA A 41 5.01 -25.45 -6.93
N GLY A 42 5.07 -25.75 -8.22
CA GLY A 42 3.91 -25.92 -9.10
C GLY A 42 3.30 -24.64 -9.69
N LYS A 43 3.95 -23.48 -9.53
CA LYS A 43 3.51 -22.22 -10.19
C LYS A 43 4.55 -21.78 -11.22
N PRO A 44 4.14 -21.19 -12.35
CA PRO A 44 5.07 -20.53 -13.27
C PRO A 44 5.93 -19.52 -12.51
N THR A 45 7.21 -19.41 -12.86
CA THR A 45 8.17 -18.48 -12.24
C THR A 45 7.70 -17.03 -12.26
N GLU A 46 6.91 -16.65 -13.24
CA GLU A 46 6.32 -15.30 -13.39
C GLU A 46 5.31 -14.91 -12.31
N LEU A 47 4.80 -15.86 -11.52
CA LEU A 47 3.85 -15.64 -10.42
C LEU A 47 4.45 -15.92 -9.03
N SER A 48 5.75 -16.10 -8.95
CA SER A 48 6.44 -16.40 -7.70
C SER A 48 6.73 -15.12 -6.93
N TYR A 49 6.05 -14.91 -5.82
CA TYR A 49 6.29 -13.81 -4.86
C TYR A 49 7.56 -14.06 -4.01
N THR A 50 8.67 -14.40 -4.64
CA THR A 50 9.90 -14.78 -3.93
C THR A 50 10.48 -13.65 -3.07
N ASN A 51 10.26 -12.40 -3.48
CA ASN A 51 10.75 -11.22 -2.77
C ASN A 51 9.71 -10.62 -1.79
N SER A 52 8.58 -11.28 -1.54
CA SER A 52 7.50 -10.71 -0.72
C SER A 52 7.93 -10.34 0.71
N CYS A 53 8.82 -11.13 1.33
CA CYS A 53 9.36 -10.83 2.66
C CYS A 53 10.24 -9.57 2.64
N ILE A 54 11.04 -9.39 1.60
CA ILE A 54 11.88 -8.22 1.38
C ILE A 54 10.98 -7.00 1.12
N SER A 55 10.00 -7.14 0.24
CA SER A 55 9.00 -6.09 -0.06
C SER A 55 8.25 -5.66 1.18
N GLU A 56 7.82 -6.61 2.02
CA GLU A 56 7.16 -6.32 3.31
C GLU A 56 8.03 -5.44 4.21
N HIS A 57 9.30 -5.80 4.35
CA HIS A 57 10.22 -5.06 5.21
C HIS A 57 10.54 -3.67 4.68
N ILE A 58 10.89 -3.57 3.39
CA ILE A 58 11.25 -2.27 2.80
C ILE A 58 10.05 -1.33 2.78
N ALA A 59 8.88 -1.81 2.35
CA ALA A 59 7.70 -0.99 2.25
C ALA A 59 7.18 -0.51 3.62
N SER A 60 7.10 -1.40 4.62
CA SER A 60 6.71 -1.03 5.98
C SER A 60 7.68 -0.01 6.60
N SER A 61 8.98 -0.16 6.34
CA SER A 61 9.99 0.80 6.80
C SER A 61 9.83 2.16 6.11
N ILE A 62 9.54 2.20 4.80
CA ILE A 62 9.31 3.46 4.07
C ILE A 62 8.06 4.18 4.59
N PHE A 63 6.95 3.47 4.88
CA PHE A 63 5.80 4.08 5.53
C PHE A 63 6.19 4.79 6.84
N ASN A 64 6.98 4.11 7.69
CA ASN A 64 7.47 4.69 8.96
C ASN A 64 8.40 5.89 8.73
N LEU A 65 9.30 5.85 7.73
CA LEU A 65 10.17 6.97 7.36
C LEU A 65 9.37 8.21 6.91
N ILE A 66 8.25 8.01 6.22
CA ILE A 66 7.34 9.09 5.79
C ILE A 66 6.48 9.62 6.97
N GLY A 67 6.48 8.92 8.12
CA GLY A 67 5.71 9.28 9.30
C GLY A 67 4.28 8.72 9.32
N ILE A 68 3.99 7.71 8.49
CA ILE A 68 2.75 6.92 8.56
C ILE A 68 3.06 5.64 9.32
N GLN A 69 2.39 5.44 10.45
CA GLN A 69 2.63 4.29 11.31
C GLN A 69 2.40 2.98 10.57
N ALA A 70 3.44 2.17 10.46
CA ALA A 70 3.38 0.84 9.86
C ALA A 70 3.93 -0.23 10.81
N GLN A 71 3.58 -1.47 10.54
CA GLN A 71 4.04 -2.63 11.30
C GLN A 71 5.57 -2.69 11.32
N GLN A 72 6.16 -2.77 12.51
CA GLN A 72 7.61 -2.95 12.66
C GLN A 72 8.01 -4.34 12.16
N THR A 73 9.05 -4.39 11.35
CA THR A 73 9.51 -5.62 10.70
C THR A 73 11.01 -5.81 10.85
N ILE A 74 11.44 -7.07 10.87
CA ILE A 74 12.85 -7.48 10.89
C ILE A 74 13.04 -8.56 9.83
N LEU A 75 14.04 -8.42 8.97
CA LEU A 75 14.45 -9.53 8.11
C LEU A 75 15.34 -10.51 8.87
N GLY A 76 15.12 -11.79 8.60
CA GLY A 76 15.91 -12.86 9.20
C GLY A 76 15.96 -14.09 8.33
N ILE A 77 16.58 -15.12 8.86
CA ILE A 77 16.73 -16.44 8.22
C ILE A 77 15.90 -17.44 9.02
N TYR A 78 15.33 -18.40 8.30
CA TYR A 78 14.73 -19.59 8.89
C TYR A 78 15.08 -20.81 8.07
N THR A 79 15.75 -21.79 8.69
CA THR A 79 16.12 -23.03 8.04
C THR A 79 14.94 -24.00 8.04
N LEU A 80 14.42 -24.31 6.86
CA LEU A 80 13.35 -25.28 6.67
C LEU A 80 13.84 -26.42 5.77
N GLN A 81 13.80 -27.65 6.30
CA GLN A 81 14.27 -28.86 5.58
C GLN A 81 15.72 -28.72 5.02
N GLY A 82 16.61 -28.11 5.82
CA GLY A 82 18.02 -27.91 5.46
C GLY A 82 18.27 -26.79 4.43
N LYS A 83 17.26 -25.97 4.13
CA LYS A 83 17.39 -24.81 3.23
C LYS A 83 17.06 -23.53 3.98
N ASP A 84 17.94 -22.56 3.91
CA ASP A 84 17.72 -21.24 4.46
C ASP A 84 16.76 -20.44 3.60
N LYS A 85 15.79 -19.81 4.26
CA LYS A 85 14.82 -18.92 3.64
C LYS A 85 14.88 -17.56 4.32
N ILE A 86 14.84 -16.50 3.54
CA ILE A 86 14.62 -15.15 4.06
C ILE A 86 13.18 -15.06 4.54
N VAL A 87 12.98 -14.67 5.79
CA VAL A 87 11.68 -14.47 6.41
C VAL A 87 11.53 -13.03 6.88
N CYS A 88 10.29 -12.54 6.91
CA CYS A 88 9.97 -11.26 7.51
C CYS A 88 9.28 -11.48 8.86
N ALA A 89 9.94 -11.07 9.95
CA ALA A 89 9.36 -11.06 11.28
C ALA A 89 8.60 -9.75 11.48
N CYS A 90 7.28 -9.83 11.45
CA CYS A 90 6.36 -8.72 11.63
C CYS A 90 5.95 -8.66 13.11
N LYS A 91 6.24 -7.55 13.80
CA LYS A 91 5.86 -7.37 15.21
C LYS A 91 4.34 -7.46 15.34
N ASP A 92 3.90 -8.34 16.24
CA ASP A 92 2.49 -8.51 16.50
C ASP A 92 1.93 -7.30 17.25
N PHE A 93 1.01 -6.59 16.65
CA PHE A 93 0.35 -5.44 17.25
C PHE A 93 -0.97 -5.79 17.95
N THR A 94 -1.39 -7.07 17.89
CA THR A 94 -2.60 -7.59 18.55
C THR A 94 -2.29 -8.25 19.88
N THR A 95 -1.32 -7.72 20.65
CA THR A 95 -0.92 -8.24 21.95
C THR A 95 -1.67 -7.56 23.10
N GLY A 96 -1.78 -8.24 24.24
CA GLY A 96 -2.53 -7.74 25.40
C GLY A 96 -4.03 -7.81 25.16
N SER A 97 -4.74 -6.73 25.48
CA SER A 97 -6.19 -6.57 25.30
C SER A 97 -6.59 -6.12 23.89
N ARG A 98 -5.61 -5.94 22.96
CA ARG A 98 -5.88 -5.41 21.64
C ARG A 98 -6.23 -6.50 20.64
N ARG A 99 -7.30 -6.27 19.88
CA ARG A 99 -7.72 -7.10 18.75
C ARG A 99 -7.80 -6.28 17.48
N PHE A 100 -7.52 -6.91 16.36
CA PHE A 100 -7.63 -6.30 15.03
C PHE A 100 -9.05 -6.49 14.50
N LEU A 101 -9.63 -5.41 14.00
CA LEU A 101 -10.90 -5.37 13.30
C LEU A 101 -10.58 -4.93 11.86
N ASP A 102 -10.67 -5.86 10.92
CA ASP A 102 -10.43 -5.55 9.51
C ASP A 102 -11.56 -4.69 8.92
N PHE A 103 -11.21 -3.81 7.99
CA PHE A 103 -12.18 -2.91 7.38
C PHE A 103 -13.22 -3.67 6.52
N CYS A 104 -12.88 -4.84 5.97
CA CYS A 104 -13.82 -5.68 5.24
C CYS A 104 -15.02 -6.06 6.12
N SER A 105 -14.74 -6.54 7.34
CA SER A 105 -15.76 -6.89 8.33
C SER A 105 -16.58 -5.67 8.76
N ILE A 106 -15.92 -4.52 8.98
CA ILE A 106 -16.60 -3.28 9.34
C ILE A 106 -17.49 -2.80 8.19
N LYS A 107 -16.98 -2.78 6.96
CA LYS A 107 -17.75 -2.40 5.78
C LYS A 107 -18.99 -3.28 5.63
N ASN A 108 -18.86 -4.58 5.84
CA ASN A 108 -19.99 -5.52 5.81
C ASN A 108 -21.04 -5.26 6.90
N THR A 109 -20.61 -4.68 8.02
CA THR A 109 -21.54 -4.34 9.12
C THR A 109 -22.34 -3.05 8.83
N VAL A 110 -21.69 -2.06 8.19
CA VAL A 110 -22.30 -0.74 7.99
C VAL A 110 -22.96 -0.55 6.62
N LEU A 111 -22.63 -1.43 5.65
CA LEU A 111 -23.22 -1.45 4.31
C LEU A 111 -23.79 -2.84 4.04
N ASP A 112 -25.05 -2.88 3.61
CA ASP A 112 -25.67 -4.09 3.08
C ASP A 112 -25.22 -4.27 1.62
N THR A 113 -24.17 -5.06 1.41
CA THR A 113 -23.60 -5.31 0.09
C THR A 113 -23.54 -6.81 -0.21
N ASP A 114 -23.83 -7.18 -1.46
CA ASP A 114 -23.72 -8.58 -1.94
C ASP A 114 -22.29 -9.13 -1.85
N SER A 115 -21.30 -8.28 -1.68
CA SER A 115 -19.87 -8.63 -1.66
C SER A 115 -19.34 -8.99 -0.27
N ASN A 116 -20.17 -9.06 0.77
CA ASN A 116 -19.73 -9.30 2.16
C ASN A 116 -18.55 -8.42 2.59
N GLY A 117 -18.56 -7.13 2.20
CA GLY A 117 -17.51 -6.16 2.52
C GLY A 117 -16.22 -6.28 1.69
N THR A 118 -16.03 -7.35 0.89
CA THR A 118 -14.80 -7.56 0.11
C THR A 118 -14.68 -6.65 -1.11
N GLY A 119 -15.80 -6.13 -1.65
CA GLY A 119 -15.82 -5.20 -2.77
C GLY A 119 -14.99 -3.94 -2.48
N THR A 120 -14.15 -3.52 -3.43
CA THR A 120 -13.22 -2.40 -3.28
C THR A 120 -13.61 -1.20 -4.15
N GLU A 121 -14.89 -1.07 -4.51
CA GLU A 121 -15.37 0.13 -5.21
C GLU A 121 -15.19 1.36 -4.32
N LEU A 122 -14.59 2.43 -4.87
CA LEU A 122 -14.21 3.61 -4.10
C LEU A 122 -15.40 4.28 -3.42
N SER A 123 -16.55 4.37 -4.10
CA SER A 123 -17.78 4.91 -3.52
C SER A 123 -18.20 4.19 -2.25
N ASP A 124 -18.19 2.86 -2.29
CA ASP A 124 -18.59 2.03 -1.14
C ASP A 124 -17.58 2.12 0.01
N VAL A 125 -16.27 2.20 -0.34
CA VAL A 125 -15.21 2.41 0.66
C VAL A 125 -15.40 3.75 1.36
N MET A 126 -15.66 4.84 0.62
CA MET A 126 -15.90 6.17 1.19
C MET A 126 -17.17 6.21 2.04
N GLU A 127 -18.25 5.58 1.57
CA GLU A 127 -19.49 5.49 2.34
C GLU A 127 -19.31 4.72 3.66
N ALA A 128 -18.54 3.60 3.63
CA ALA A 128 -18.24 2.85 4.85
C ALA A 128 -17.34 3.63 5.82
N ILE A 129 -16.38 4.43 5.29
CA ILE A 129 -15.57 5.35 6.10
C ILE A 129 -16.46 6.38 6.81
N ASP A 130 -17.47 6.89 6.14
CA ASP A 130 -18.38 7.90 6.72
C ASP A 130 -19.35 7.30 7.76
N LYS A 131 -19.75 6.03 7.60
CA LYS A 131 -20.72 5.36 8.48
C LYS A 131 -20.10 4.66 9.70
N GLN A 132 -18.81 4.31 9.67
CA GLN A 132 -18.16 3.65 10.80
C GLN A 132 -18.07 4.58 12.02
N GLN A 133 -17.99 4.01 13.23
CA GLN A 133 -18.01 4.73 14.49
C GLN A 133 -16.75 4.51 15.36
N TYR A 134 -15.69 3.90 14.81
CA TYR A 134 -14.47 3.57 15.54
C TYR A 134 -13.55 4.77 15.73
N VAL A 135 -13.42 5.61 14.70
CA VAL A 135 -12.65 6.86 14.69
C VAL A 135 -13.44 7.92 13.90
N THR A 136 -13.03 9.19 13.99
CA THR A 136 -13.72 10.23 13.21
C THR A 136 -13.60 9.94 11.70
N PRO A 137 -14.68 10.09 10.93
CA PRO A 137 -14.64 9.86 9.47
C PRO A 137 -13.56 10.67 8.77
N ALA A 138 -13.36 11.92 9.16
CA ALA A 138 -12.33 12.79 8.57
C ALA A 138 -10.92 12.21 8.78
N THR A 139 -10.59 11.76 10.00
CA THR A 139 -9.29 11.15 10.31
C THR A 139 -9.05 9.87 9.50
N LEU A 140 -10.09 9.03 9.37
CA LEU A 140 -9.97 7.78 8.62
C LEU A 140 -9.82 8.04 7.12
N ARG A 141 -10.55 9.03 6.57
CA ARG A 141 -10.48 9.46 5.18
C ARG A 141 -9.09 10.01 4.84
N GLU A 142 -8.54 10.86 5.70
CA GLU A 142 -7.18 11.36 5.54
C GLU A 142 -6.15 10.22 5.55
N HIS A 143 -6.25 9.30 6.50
CA HIS A 143 -5.36 8.15 6.58
C HIS A 143 -5.46 7.25 5.35
N PHE A 144 -6.67 6.95 4.88
CA PHE A 144 -6.89 6.15 3.67
C PHE A 144 -6.15 6.73 2.46
N TRP A 145 -6.32 8.03 2.23
CA TRP A 145 -5.70 8.70 1.10
C TRP A 145 -4.20 8.88 1.26
N ASP A 146 -3.70 9.14 2.47
CA ASP A 146 -2.27 9.21 2.75
C ASP A 146 -1.60 7.85 2.46
N VAL A 147 -2.22 6.74 2.89
CA VAL A 147 -1.76 5.38 2.56
C VAL A 147 -1.82 5.12 1.06
N PHE A 148 -2.89 5.55 0.37
CA PHE A 148 -3.02 5.41 -1.08
C PHE A 148 -1.88 6.09 -1.86
N ILE A 149 -1.45 7.29 -1.44
CA ILE A 149 -0.31 7.98 -2.05
C ILE A 149 1.00 7.21 -1.85
N VAL A 150 1.24 6.67 -0.66
CA VAL A 150 2.45 5.86 -0.42
C VAL A 150 2.35 4.50 -1.11
N ASP A 151 1.18 3.87 -1.16
CA ASP A 151 0.96 2.67 -1.97
C ASP A 151 1.24 2.94 -3.46
N ALA A 152 0.91 4.14 -3.97
CA ALA A 152 1.27 4.56 -5.32
C ALA A 152 2.79 4.69 -5.50
N LEU A 153 3.52 5.24 -4.54
CA LEU A 153 4.99 5.29 -4.56
C LEU A 153 5.61 3.89 -4.62
N LEU A 154 5.09 2.98 -3.81
CA LEU A 154 5.62 1.62 -3.64
C LEU A 154 5.08 0.62 -4.66
N GLY A 155 4.05 1.00 -5.43
CA GLY A 155 3.38 0.14 -6.38
C GLY A 155 2.65 -1.03 -5.71
N ASN A 156 1.95 -0.78 -4.63
CA ASN A 156 1.14 -1.80 -3.97
C ASN A 156 -0.10 -2.13 -4.81
N PHE A 157 -0.30 -3.40 -5.14
CA PHE A 157 -1.46 -3.82 -5.94
C PHE A 157 -2.48 -4.64 -5.14
N ASP A 158 -2.31 -4.77 -3.81
CA ASP A 158 -3.12 -5.67 -2.98
C ASP A 158 -3.64 -5.03 -1.67
N ARG A 159 -3.75 -3.70 -1.57
CA ARG A 159 -4.35 -3.01 -0.44
C ARG A 159 -5.87 -3.12 -0.49
N HIS A 160 -6.40 -4.35 -0.36
CA HIS A 160 -7.82 -4.60 -0.27
C HIS A 160 -8.34 -4.38 1.16
N ASN A 161 -9.68 -4.42 1.34
CA ASN A 161 -10.33 -4.09 2.62
C ASN A 161 -9.91 -4.97 3.81
N GLY A 162 -9.33 -6.14 3.59
CA GLY A 162 -8.80 -7.00 4.65
C GLY A 162 -7.38 -6.61 5.11
N ASN A 163 -6.69 -5.72 4.40
CA ASN A 163 -5.30 -5.34 4.66
C ASN A 163 -5.16 -3.99 5.38
N TRP A 164 -6.24 -3.51 5.99
CA TRP A 164 -6.26 -2.34 6.85
C TRP A 164 -7.51 -2.37 7.76
N GLY A 165 -7.59 -1.51 8.76
CA GLY A 165 -8.69 -1.47 9.70
C GLY A 165 -8.31 -0.82 11.04
N PHE A 166 -8.82 -1.37 12.13
CA PHE A 166 -8.71 -0.77 13.45
C PHE A 166 -8.07 -1.72 14.46
N LEU A 167 -7.42 -1.13 15.45
CA LEU A 167 -7.09 -1.78 16.71
C LEU A 167 -8.11 -1.36 17.75
N TYR A 168 -8.82 -2.31 18.30
CA TYR A 168 -9.71 -2.12 19.44
C TYR A 168 -9.06 -2.65 20.69
N ASP A 169 -9.00 -1.84 21.73
CA ASP A 169 -8.46 -2.22 23.03
C ASP A 169 -9.63 -2.53 23.98
N ASP A 170 -9.82 -3.81 24.30
CA ASP A 170 -10.92 -4.25 25.15
C ASP A 170 -10.78 -3.77 26.61
N ALA A 171 -9.58 -3.39 27.06
CA ALA A 171 -9.36 -2.89 28.42
C ALA A 171 -9.79 -1.42 28.59
N THR A 172 -9.66 -0.61 27.53
CA THR A 172 -10.02 0.83 27.55
C THR A 172 -11.28 1.12 26.75
N GLU A 173 -11.82 0.12 26.05
CA GLU A 173 -12.97 0.24 25.14
C GLU A 173 -12.76 1.32 24.05
N THR A 174 -11.52 1.48 23.60
CA THR A 174 -11.16 2.48 22.60
C THR A 174 -10.67 1.86 21.29
N ALA A 175 -10.92 2.54 20.20
CA ALA A 175 -10.41 2.17 18.88
C ALA A 175 -9.39 3.19 18.36
N SER A 176 -8.43 2.67 17.60
CA SER A 176 -7.48 3.47 16.83
C SER A 176 -7.27 2.85 15.46
N ILE A 177 -6.76 3.62 14.50
CA ILE A 177 -6.39 3.06 13.19
C ILE A 177 -5.22 2.09 13.40
N ALA A 178 -5.32 0.89 12.82
CA ALA A 178 -4.23 -0.09 12.87
C ALA A 178 -3.00 0.41 12.08
N PRO A 179 -1.79 0.06 12.51
CA PRO A 179 -0.60 0.31 11.69
C PRO A 179 -0.77 -0.29 10.29
N VAL A 180 -0.21 0.36 9.27
CA VAL A 180 -0.15 -0.22 7.91
C VAL A 180 0.59 -1.55 7.96
N PHE A 181 0.04 -2.60 7.38
CA PHE A 181 0.61 -3.95 7.36
C PHE A 181 0.33 -4.63 6.00
N ASP A 182 0.85 -5.81 5.82
CA ASP A 182 0.71 -6.63 4.61
C ASP A 182 1.17 -5.90 3.34
N CYS A 183 2.42 -5.41 3.39
CA CYS A 183 3.08 -4.69 2.31
C CYS A 183 3.86 -5.62 1.35
N GLY A 184 3.68 -6.93 1.45
CA GLY A 184 4.40 -7.92 0.64
C GLY A 184 4.12 -7.87 -0.86
N SER A 185 3.08 -7.13 -1.27
CA SER A 185 2.71 -6.89 -2.67
C SER A 185 3.25 -5.58 -3.24
N CYS A 186 4.12 -4.89 -2.50
CA CYS A 186 4.84 -3.69 -2.96
C CYS A 186 6.11 -4.05 -3.75
N LEU A 187 6.64 -3.10 -4.51
CA LEU A 187 7.98 -3.17 -5.11
C LEU A 187 8.19 -4.34 -6.07
N LEU A 188 7.14 -4.79 -6.75
CA LEU A 188 7.17 -5.92 -7.70
C LEU A 188 7.78 -7.19 -7.10
N PRO A 189 7.16 -7.83 -6.08
CA PRO A 189 7.74 -8.95 -5.34
C PRO A 189 7.99 -10.20 -6.20
N GLN A 190 7.38 -10.27 -7.37
CA GLN A 190 7.57 -11.35 -8.35
C GLN A 190 8.75 -11.12 -9.31
N ALA A 191 9.39 -9.93 -9.28
CA ALA A 191 10.51 -9.67 -10.18
C ALA A 191 11.72 -10.54 -9.84
N ASP A 192 12.15 -11.36 -10.78
CA ASP A 192 13.42 -12.06 -10.72
C ASP A 192 14.59 -11.17 -11.18
N GLU A 193 15.81 -11.64 -11.07
CA GLU A 193 17.00 -10.88 -11.50
C GLU A 193 16.96 -10.49 -12.98
N SER A 194 16.40 -11.34 -13.84
CA SER A 194 16.27 -11.07 -15.27
C SER A 194 15.33 -9.87 -15.50
N THR A 195 14.20 -9.88 -14.82
CA THR A 195 13.21 -8.78 -14.86
C THR A 195 13.80 -7.49 -14.30
N MET A 196 14.51 -7.56 -13.15
CA MET A 196 15.18 -6.40 -12.56
C MET A 196 16.18 -5.77 -13.52
N ARG A 197 17.02 -6.59 -14.17
CA ARG A 197 17.99 -6.10 -15.19
C ARG A 197 17.28 -5.44 -16.38
N LYS A 198 16.19 -6.03 -16.89
CA LYS A 198 15.40 -5.44 -17.99
C LYS A 198 14.86 -4.07 -17.61
N VAL A 199 14.28 -3.94 -16.43
CA VAL A 199 13.72 -2.67 -15.93
C VAL A 199 14.81 -1.61 -15.75
N LEU A 200 16.01 -2.00 -15.30
CA LEU A 200 17.13 -1.06 -15.14
C LEU A 200 17.76 -0.62 -16.48
N LEU A 201 17.71 -1.47 -17.52
CA LEU A 201 18.39 -1.23 -18.79
C LEU A 201 17.47 -0.61 -19.86
N ALA A 202 16.15 -0.82 -19.74
CA ALA A 202 15.19 -0.38 -20.74
C ALA A 202 14.15 0.58 -20.16
N GLU A 203 14.17 1.82 -20.63
CA GLU A 203 13.22 2.86 -20.21
C GLU A 203 11.77 2.43 -20.45
N THR A 204 11.48 1.73 -21.54
CA THR A 204 10.15 1.18 -21.84
C THR A 204 9.66 0.20 -20.81
N GLU A 205 10.54 -0.64 -20.26
CA GLU A 205 10.20 -1.59 -19.20
C GLU A 205 9.94 -0.86 -17.86
N LEU A 206 10.77 0.14 -17.55
CA LEU A 206 10.57 0.99 -16.37
C LEU A 206 9.25 1.76 -16.47
N HIS A 207 8.98 2.39 -17.63
CA HIS A 207 7.75 3.13 -17.88
C HIS A 207 6.50 2.23 -17.79
N ALA A 208 6.56 0.99 -18.28
CA ALA A 208 5.46 0.04 -18.11
C ALA A 208 5.16 -0.22 -16.62
N ARG A 209 6.19 -0.27 -15.76
CA ARG A 209 6.04 -0.44 -14.30
C ARG A 209 5.60 0.83 -13.57
N VAL A 210 5.65 1.97 -14.22
CA VAL A 210 5.15 3.25 -13.68
C VAL A 210 3.71 3.51 -14.14
N PHE A 211 3.43 3.38 -15.44
CA PHE A 211 2.20 3.83 -16.06
C PHE A 211 1.13 2.76 -16.25
N GLN A 212 1.51 1.48 -16.34
CA GLN A 212 0.55 0.42 -16.65
C GLN A 212 0.26 -0.49 -15.44
N PHE A 213 1.31 -0.99 -14.80
CA PHE A 213 1.24 -1.89 -13.66
C PHE A 213 2.40 -1.63 -12.70
N PRO A 214 2.17 -1.59 -11.39
CA PRO A 214 0.98 -2.01 -10.63
C PRO A 214 -0.16 -0.98 -10.62
N THR A 215 -1.39 -1.51 -10.50
CA THR A 215 -2.63 -0.76 -10.25
C THR A 215 -3.06 -0.94 -8.81
N SER A 216 -3.86 -0.04 -8.26
CA SER A 216 -4.47 -0.20 -6.93
C SER A 216 -5.41 -1.40 -6.86
N ALA A 217 -5.61 -1.97 -5.66
CA ALA A 217 -6.71 -2.89 -5.41
C ALA A 217 -8.08 -2.20 -5.40
N ILE A 218 -8.10 -0.88 -5.15
CA ILE A 218 -9.32 -0.06 -5.15
C ILE A 218 -9.82 0.08 -6.60
N LYS A 219 -11.15 0.07 -6.76
CA LYS A 219 -11.81 0.19 -8.05
C LYS A 219 -12.55 1.52 -8.16
N LEU A 220 -12.65 2.00 -9.38
CA LEU A 220 -13.51 3.10 -9.77
C LEU A 220 -14.30 2.65 -11.01
N HIS A 221 -15.65 2.67 -10.93
CA HIS A 221 -16.54 2.15 -11.97
C HIS A 221 -16.19 0.70 -12.37
N ASN A 222 -16.02 -0.18 -11.38
CA ASN A 222 -15.66 -1.60 -11.51
C ASN A 222 -14.28 -1.89 -12.14
N LYS A 223 -13.44 -0.87 -12.39
CA LYS A 223 -12.07 -1.03 -12.90
C LYS A 223 -11.07 -0.69 -11.82
N LYS A 224 -9.99 -1.49 -11.70
CA LYS A 224 -8.89 -1.16 -10.79
C LYS A 224 -8.31 0.20 -11.15
N ILE A 225 -8.11 1.05 -10.14
CA ILE A 225 -7.53 2.38 -10.31
C ILE A 225 -6.08 2.23 -10.77
N ASN A 226 -5.75 2.85 -11.92
CA ASN A 226 -4.39 3.12 -12.31
C ASN A 226 -3.86 4.30 -11.49
N TYR A 227 -2.77 4.12 -10.77
CA TYR A 227 -2.20 5.16 -9.91
C TYR A 227 -1.83 6.43 -10.67
N PHE A 228 -1.16 6.28 -11.82
CA PHE A 228 -0.75 7.43 -12.62
C PHE A 228 -1.96 8.23 -13.10
N ASP A 229 -2.89 7.57 -13.78
CA ASP A 229 -4.07 8.25 -14.34
C ASP A 229 -4.90 8.94 -13.26
N PHE A 230 -5.16 8.26 -12.15
CA PHE A 230 -6.02 8.76 -11.09
C PHE A 230 -5.39 9.96 -10.36
N ILE A 231 -4.14 9.82 -9.90
CA ILE A 231 -3.48 10.87 -9.12
C ILE A 231 -3.20 12.10 -10.00
N THR A 232 -2.76 11.90 -11.25
CA THR A 232 -2.46 13.00 -12.16
C THR A 232 -3.69 13.70 -12.74
N SER A 233 -4.87 13.06 -12.69
CA SER A 233 -6.13 13.72 -13.06
C SER A 233 -6.47 14.87 -12.12
N GLY A 234 -6.12 14.75 -10.83
CA GLY A 234 -6.45 15.73 -9.79
C GLY A 234 -7.94 15.89 -9.52
N GLN A 235 -8.79 14.99 -10.05
CA GLN A 235 -10.24 15.08 -9.93
C GLN A 235 -10.77 14.79 -8.54
N ASP A 236 -10.08 13.94 -7.77
CA ASP A 236 -10.45 13.66 -6.38
C ASP A 236 -9.77 14.66 -5.43
N PRO A 237 -10.52 15.52 -4.72
CA PRO A 237 -9.97 16.57 -3.87
C PRO A 237 -9.27 16.02 -2.62
N ASP A 238 -9.73 14.88 -2.08
CA ASP A 238 -9.14 14.25 -0.90
C ASP A 238 -7.81 13.61 -1.24
N CYS A 239 -7.73 12.92 -2.39
CA CYS A 239 -6.48 12.40 -2.95
C CYS A 239 -5.47 13.53 -3.24
N ALA A 240 -5.92 14.63 -3.84
CA ALA A 240 -5.08 15.80 -4.10
C ALA A 240 -4.58 16.45 -2.80
N SER A 241 -5.41 16.49 -1.76
CA SER A 241 -5.03 16.99 -0.43
C SER A 241 -4.02 16.06 0.25
N ALA A 242 -4.19 14.75 0.14
CA ALA A 242 -3.24 13.76 0.64
C ALA A 242 -1.87 13.89 -0.07
N LEU A 243 -1.86 14.06 -1.40
CA LEU A 243 -0.61 14.29 -2.12
C LEU A 243 0.15 15.52 -1.59
N LYS A 244 -0.56 16.61 -1.26
CA LYS A 244 0.05 17.81 -0.67
C LYS A 244 0.60 17.56 0.73
N ARG A 245 -0.01 16.68 1.53
CA ARG A 245 0.45 16.32 2.87
C ARG A 245 1.63 15.35 2.85
N VAL A 246 1.60 14.37 1.95
CA VAL A 246 2.54 13.24 1.94
C VAL A 246 3.82 13.56 1.16
N LEU A 247 3.71 14.17 -0.04
CA LEU A 247 4.88 14.39 -0.90
C LEU A 247 6.04 15.13 -0.22
N PRO A 248 5.81 16.20 0.57
CA PRO A 248 6.90 16.89 1.27
C PRO A 248 7.61 16.07 2.36
N LYS A 249 6.99 14.95 2.79
CA LYS A 249 7.55 14.05 3.81
C LYS A 249 8.39 12.93 3.18
N ILE A 250 8.37 12.78 1.86
CA ILE A 250 9.12 11.75 1.15
C ILE A 250 10.55 12.24 0.95
N ASP A 251 11.47 11.76 1.79
CA ASP A 251 12.91 11.98 1.62
C ASP A 251 13.53 10.79 0.86
N LEU A 252 13.72 10.96 -0.45
CA LEU A 252 14.33 9.93 -1.30
C LEU A 252 15.77 9.63 -0.92
N GLY A 253 16.51 10.60 -0.35
CA GLY A 253 17.87 10.37 0.14
C GLY A 253 17.87 9.39 1.31
N GLN A 254 17.00 9.61 2.29
CA GLN A 254 16.83 8.72 3.44
C GLN A 254 16.32 7.32 3.03
N ILE A 255 15.38 7.26 2.10
CA ILE A 255 14.86 5.97 1.57
C ILE A 255 15.97 5.18 0.88
N LYS A 256 16.80 5.84 0.04
CA LYS A 256 17.92 5.18 -0.66
C LYS A 256 18.99 4.70 0.32
N ALA A 257 19.35 5.52 1.29
CA ALA A 257 20.29 5.14 2.35
C ALA A 257 19.80 3.92 3.13
N PHE A 258 18.52 3.90 3.52
CA PHE A 258 17.92 2.75 4.16
C PHE A 258 18.01 1.47 3.29
N ILE A 259 17.66 1.55 1.98
CA ILE A 259 17.75 0.40 1.07
C ILE A 259 19.20 -0.11 0.96
N ASP A 260 20.18 0.77 0.97
CA ASP A 260 21.60 0.39 0.91
C ASP A 260 22.07 -0.37 2.17
N GLU A 261 21.41 -0.18 3.31
CA GLU A 261 21.70 -0.87 4.58
C GLU A 261 20.98 -2.24 4.71
N VAL A 262 20.02 -2.57 3.85
CA VAL A 262 19.29 -3.85 3.94
C VAL A 262 20.21 -5.01 3.55
N GLU A 263 20.67 -5.78 4.54
CA GLU A 263 21.71 -6.83 4.41
C GLU A 263 21.47 -7.89 3.34
N PRO A 264 20.27 -8.51 3.18
CA PRO A 264 20.11 -9.62 2.25
C PRO A 264 20.03 -9.18 0.79
N LEU A 265 20.06 -7.87 0.50
CA LEU A 265 19.93 -7.37 -0.87
C LEU A 265 21.25 -7.43 -1.62
N THR A 266 21.19 -7.98 -2.84
CA THR A 266 22.27 -7.82 -3.83
C THR A 266 22.32 -6.37 -4.35
N ASN A 267 23.46 -5.95 -4.91
CA ASN A 267 23.56 -4.64 -5.53
C ASN A 267 22.51 -4.41 -6.62
N LEU A 268 22.22 -5.46 -7.41
CA LEU A 268 21.17 -5.43 -8.42
C LEU A 268 19.79 -5.12 -7.82
N GLN A 269 19.43 -5.75 -6.71
CA GLN A 269 18.16 -5.50 -6.03
C GLN A 269 18.10 -4.10 -5.44
N LYS A 270 19.19 -3.63 -4.82
CA LYS A 270 19.29 -2.25 -4.29
C LYS A 270 19.07 -1.22 -5.39
N ASP A 271 19.78 -1.37 -6.52
CA ASP A 271 19.65 -0.46 -7.65
C ASP A 271 18.25 -0.51 -8.27
N PHE A 272 17.67 -1.70 -8.38
CA PHE A 272 16.30 -1.87 -8.87
C PHE A 272 15.28 -1.14 -7.98
N TYR A 273 15.28 -1.38 -6.66
CA TYR A 273 14.31 -0.75 -5.77
C TYR A 273 14.48 0.78 -5.72
N LYS A 274 15.72 1.28 -5.67
CA LYS A 274 16.01 2.72 -5.70
C LYS A 274 15.52 3.37 -7.00
N THR A 275 15.79 2.76 -8.15
CA THR A 275 15.37 3.26 -9.47
C THR A 275 13.85 3.22 -9.62
N TYR A 276 13.21 2.13 -9.20
CA TYR A 276 11.76 1.97 -9.26
C TYR A 276 11.03 3.02 -8.43
N ILE A 277 11.42 3.22 -7.18
CA ILE A 277 10.83 4.21 -6.28
C ILE A 277 11.06 5.63 -6.82
N GLN A 278 12.28 5.94 -7.28
CA GLN A 278 12.60 7.23 -7.88
C GLN A 278 11.70 7.53 -9.07
N ALA A 279 11.55 6.57 -10.00
CA ALA A 279 10.73 6.75 -11.19
C ALA A 279 9.25 7.00 -10.83
N ARG A 280 8.70 6.25 -9.87
CA ARG A 280 7.30 6.46 -9.43
C ARG A 280 7.11 7.79 -8.70
N TYR A 281 8.09 8.20 -7.91
CA TYR A 281 8.10 9.53 -7.30
C TYR A 281 8.09 10.63 -8.37
N ASP A 282 9.03 10.59 -9.31
CA ASP A 282 9.20 11.64 -10.32
C ASP A 282 8.04 11.70 -11.33
N LEU A 283 7.62 10.53 -11.83
CA LEU A 283 6.69 10.44 -12.95
C LEU A 283 5.22 10.38 -12.53
N ILE A 284 4.91 9.99 -11.29
CA ILE A 284 3.54 9.99 -10.77
C ILE A 284 3.33 11.16 -9.79
N LEU A 285 4.00 11.10 -8.63
CA LEU A 285 3.66 11.98 -7.52
C LEU A 285 4.09 13.43 -7.76
N LEU A 286 5.33 13.62 -8.20
CA LEU A 286 5.88 14.96 -8.45
C LEU A 286 5.20 15.63 -9.65
N GLN A 287 4.86 14.86 -10.70
CA GLN A 287 4.13 15.38 -11.84
C GLN A 287 2.72 15.83 -11.45
N ALA A 288 2.00 15.02 -10.68
CA ALA A 288 0.68 15.39 -10.17
C ALA A 288 0.75 16.61 -9.26
N TYR A 289 1.72 16.66 -8.34
CA TYR A 289 1.90 17.79 -7.43
C TYR A 289 2.16 19.11 -8.16
N LYS A 290 3.01 19.08 -9.21
CA LYS A 290 3.26 20.27 -10.06
C LYS A 290 1.98 20.74 -10.74
N ARG A 291 1.13 19.83 -11.26
CA ARG A 291 -0.14 20.17 -11.91
C ARG A 291 -1.12 20.84 -10.95
N ILE A 292 -1.27 20.29 -9.73
CA ILE A 292 -2.12 20.87 -8.67
C ILE A 292 -1.65 22.28 -8.29
N GLY A 293 -0.35 22.56 -8.31
CA GLY A 293 0.23 23.88 -8.02
C GLY A 293 0.05 24.91 -9.15
N ILE A 294 0.02 24.48 -10.41
CA ILE A 294 -0.05 25.35 -11.58
C ILE A 294 -1.42 26.05 -11.71
N ALA A 295 -2.49 25.38 -11.30
CA ALA A 295 -3.85 25.96 -11.38
C ALA A 295 -4.14 27.01 -10.28
N LYS A 296 -3.36 27.02 -9.18
CA LYS A 296 -3.60 27.94 -8.06
C LYS A 296 -3.28 29.38 -8.45
N GLY A 297 -4.32 30.20 -8.64
CA GLY A 297 -4.21 31.63 -8.92
C GLY A 297 -4.07 32.01 -10.41
N LYS A 298 -4.13 31.03 -11.35
CA LYS A 298 -4.08 31.31 -12.79
C LYS A 298 -5.44 31.41 -13.47
N PHE A 299 -6.49 30.93 -12.83
CA PHE A 299 -7.86 31.04 -13.34
C PHE A 299 -8.74 31.65 -12.26
N ILE A 300 -9.25 32.86 -12.53
CA ILE A 300 -10.43 33.38 -11.85
C ILE A 300 -11.59 32.84 -12.68
N VAL A 301 -12.32 31.88 -12.15
CA VAL A 301 -13.57 31.42 -12.75
C VAL A 301 -14.55 32.58 -12.57
N PRO A 302 -15.07 33.20 -13.64
CA PRO A 302 -16.10 34.22 -13.50
C PRO A 302 -17.31 33.64 -12.76
N ASN A 303 -17.99 34.47 -11.94
CA ASN A 303 -19.17 34.01 -11.20
C ASN A 303 -20.34 33.57 -12.10
N ASP A 304 -20.26 33.86 -13.39
CA ASP A 304 -21.23 33.54 -14.44
C ASP A 304 -20.75 32.45 -15.42
N PHE A 305 -19.68 31.67 -15.05
CA PHE A 305 -19.12 30.64 -15.91
C PHE A 305 -20.15 29.58 -16.35
N ASP A 306 -21.15 29.30 -15.53
CA ASP A 306 -22.24 28.37 -15.85
C ASP A 306 -23.43 29.04 -16.57
N ALA A 307 -23.45 30.36 -16.70
CA ALA A 307 -24.57 31.06 -17.31
C ALA A 307 -24.69 30.86 -18.83
N GLY A 308 -23.61 30.42 -19.49
CA GLY A 308 -23.60 30.07 -20.90
C GLY A 308 -23.87 28.61 -21.23
N SER A 309 -24.01 27.74 -20.23
CA SER A 309 -24.16 26.30 -20.46
C SER A 309 -25.52 25.91 -21.04
N GLU A 310 -26.57 26.69 -20.81
CA GLU A 310 -27.89 26.47 -21.42
C GLU A 310 -27.88 26.83 -22.92
N GLU A 311 -27.19 27.90 -23.33
CA GLU A 311 -27.03 28.28 -24.73
C GLU A 311 -26.19 27.28 -25.53
N ILE A 312 -25.11 26.76 -24.91
CA ILE A 312 -24.26 25.73 -25.51
C ILE A 312 -25.02 24.40 -25.62
N ASN A 313 -25.80 24.04 -24.63
CA ASN A 313 -26.64 22.84 -24.71
C ASN A 313 -27.75 22.97 -25.77
N SER A 314 -28.39 24.12 -25.94
CA SER A 314 -29.40 24.34 -26.98
C SER A 314 -28.79 24.28 -28.37
N MET A 315 -27.55 24.76 -28.57
CA MET A 315 -26.80 24.61 -29.82
C MET A 315 -26.42 23.18 -30.15
N LEU A 316 -26.11 22.36 -29.11
CA LEU A 316 -25.72 20.98 -29.30
C LEU A 316 -26.89 20.01 -29.58
N ILE A 317 -28.12 20.36 -29.14
CA ILE A 317 -29.34 19.57 -29.37
C ILE A 317 -30.12 20.02 -30.64
N GLY A 318 -29.66 21.05 -31.35
CA GLY A 318 -30.25 21.42 -32.64
C GLY A 318 -31.62 22.09 -32.57
N GLU A 319 -31.96 22.74 -31.47
CA GLU A 319 -33.17 23.56 -31.30
C GLU A 319 -32.89 25.06 -31.58
N LEU A 320 -32.30 25.33 -32.76
CA LEU A 320 -32.30 26.65 -33.41
C LEU A 320 -32.42 26.51 -34.90
#